data_a2781cd234f432b2fc590074d6964647
#
_entry.id   a2781cd234f432b2fc590074d6964647
#
_cell.length_a   1.000
_cell.length_b   1.000
_cell.length_c   1.000
_cell.angle_alpha   90.00
_cell.angle_beta   90.00
_cell.angle_gamma   90.00
#
_symmetry.space_group_name_H-M   'P 1'
#
loop_
_entity.id
_entity.type
_entity.pdbx_description
1 polymer ?
#
loop_
_entity_poly.entity_id
_entity_poly.type
_entity_poly.pdbx_seq_one_letter_code
_entity_poly.pdbx_strand_id
1 'polypeptide(L)'
;MITDCADAIKRAQADGITRHKIRLMLPQFGVLSPTDESWVGGIMQLYGACSPIVRTLLRKCSTNDMAPQMSEQRLDDSGVDGISLWTAQCQQARDDLYAFVQPSTETTDALKKVCASAGPRSVMIVNPQWRETKDGYDLAGEQPGLFGQIGNFLGGTANARKEVAELGFKDVYLLQEYSVNGDPCRILKSYPNPNWQAYLLPEDAEPMLLGEQPGRPTYQDIAKLLEEKGIPAKWARDMGITGSGQ
;
A
#
# COMPACT_ATOMS: atom_id res chain seq x y z
N MET A 1 -6.59 10.93 -1.77
CA MET A 1 -5.97 9.60 -1.92
C MET A 1 -5.92 9.09 -3.37
N ILE A 2 -7.06 8.74 -4.04
CA ILE A 2 -7.02 8.15 -5.40
C ILE A 2 -6.41 9.13 -6.41
N THR A 3 -6.72 10.41 -6.34
CA THR A 3 -6.15 11.44 -7.21
C THR A 3 -4.65 11.58 -6.99
N ASP A 4 -4.21 11.68 -5.74
CA ASP A 4 -2.80 11.82 -5.39
C ASP A 4 -1.99 10.59 -5.83
N CYS A 5 -2.58 9.39 -5.66
CA CYS A 5 -2.00 8.16 -6.15
C CYS A 5 -1.86 8.16 -7.68
N ALA A 6 -2.90 8.56 -8.42
CA ALA A 6 -2.85 8.67 -9.87
C ALA A 6 -1.78 9.68 -10.34
N ASP A 7 -1.65 10.80 -9.65
CA ASP A 7 -0.65 11.81 -9.96
C ASP A 7 0.77 11.31 -9.69
N ALA A 8 0.98 10.56 -8.60
CA ALA A 8 2.26 9.91 -8.31
C ALA A 8 2.63 8.88 -9.40
N ILE A 9 1.65 8.07 -9.85
CA ILE A 9 1.85 7.10 -10.93
C ILE A 9 2.22 7.80 -12.24
N LYS A 10 1.50 8.86 -12.64
CA LYS A 10 1.79 9.62 -13.86
C LYS A 10 3.19 10.22 -13.85
N ARG A 11 3.62 10.77 -12.71
CA ARG A 11 5.00 11.28 -12.56
C ARG A 11 6.03 10.16 -12.69
N ALA A 12 5.79 9.02 -12.04
CA ALA A 12 6.66 7.86 -12.15
C ALA A 12 6.76 7.35 -13.60
N GLN A 13 5.63 7.30 -14.32
CA GLN A 13 5.59 6.94 -15.74
C GLN A 13 6.40 7.92 -16.60
N ALA A 14 6.27 9.23 -16.36
CA ALA A 14 7.02 10.26 -17.08
C ALA A 14 8.53 10.10 -16.88
N ASP A 15 8.97 9.60 -15.72
CA ASP A 15 10.37 9.30 -15.40
C ASP A 15 10.81 7.88 -15.81
N GLY A 16 9.97 7.17 -16.59
CA GLY A 16 10.30 5.85 -17.13
C GLY A 16 10.13 4.69 -16.15
N ILE A 17 9.57 4.93 -14.97
CA ILE A 17 9.24 3.87 -14.01
C ILE A 17 7.93 3.22 -14.46
N THR A 18 7.98 1.92 -14.80
CA THR A 18 6.84 1.19 -15.35
C THR A 18 6.36 0.05 -14.43
N ARG A 19 6.98 -0.15 -13.29
CA ARG A 19 6.63 -1.18 -12.28
C ARG A 19 6.32 -0.48 -10.97
N HIS A 20 5.05 -0.42 -10.62
CA HIS A 20 4.55 0.42 -9.54
C HIS A 20 4.01 -0.44 -8.39
N LYS A 21 4.54 -0.23 -7.19
CA LYS A 21 3.97 -0.79 -5.96
C LYS A 21 3.10 0.28 -5.31
N ILE A 22 1.88 -0.11 -4.98
CA ILE A 22 0.82 0.77 -4.48
C ILE A 22 0.17 0.12 -3.27
N ARG A 23 -0.01 0.90 -2.23
CA ARG A 23 -0.82 0.52 -1.08
C ARG A 23 -1.80 1.64 -0.74
N LEU A 24 -3.07 1.28 -0.68
CA LEU A 24 -4.17 2.19 -0.42
C LEU A 24 -4.92 1.74 0.82
N MET A 25 -5.43 2.68 1.57
CA MET A 25 -6.48 2.42 2.54
C MET A 25 -7.80 2.19 1.79
N LEU A 26 -8.64 1.34 2.30
CA LEU A 26 -9.90 0.99 1.64
C LEU A 26 -11.11 1.43 2.49
N PRO A 27 -12.24 1.78 1.86
CA PRO A 27 -13.43 2.14 2.57
C PRO A 27 -14.03 0.93 3.29
N GLN A 28 -14.22 1.07 4.59
CA GLN A 28 -14.89 0.11 5.45
C GLN A 28 -15.84 0.89 6.37
N PHE A 29 -17.13 0.52 6.38
CA PHE A 29 -18.17 1.23 7.16
C PHE A 29 -18.20 2.75 6.96
N GLY A 30 -17.89 3.22 5.75
CA GLY A 30 -17.92 4.64 5.41
C GLY A 30 -16.66 5.44 5.74
N VAL A 31 -15.67 4.82 6.36
CA VAL A 31 -14.35 5.43 6.63
C VAL A 31 -13.25 4.70 5.88
N LEU A 32 -12.12 5.36 5.65
CA LEU A 32 -10.93 4.71 5.11
C LEU A 32 -10.24 3.90 6.22
N SER A 33 -9.99 2.63 5.96
CA SER A 33 -9.37 1.71 6.91
C SER A 33 -8.09 1.10 6.34
N PRO A 34 -7.10 0.79 7.19
CA PRO A 34 -5.93 0.02 6.80
C PRO A 34 -6.33 -1.35 6.26
N THR A 35 -5.51 -1.91 5.37
CA THR A 35 -5.71 -3.23 4.75
C THR A 35 -4.80 -4.29 5.37
N ASP A 36 -4.49 -4.12 6.64
CA ASP A 36 -3.68 -5.03 7.44
C ASP A 36 -4.55 -5.99 8.28
N GLU A 37 -3.98 -6.57 9.31
CA GLU A 37 -4.66 -7.50 10.22
C GLU A 37 -5.85 -6.88 10.97
N SER A 38 -5.95 -5.55 11.03
CA SER A 38 -7.07 -4.86 11.65
C SER A 38 -8.33 -4.83 10.78
N TRP A 39 -8.25 -5.25 9.51
CA TRP A 39 -9.40 -5.31 8.62
C TRP A 39 -10.45 -6.30 9.13
N VAL A 40 -11.63 -5.77 9.45
CA VAL A 40 -12.76 -6.55 9.98
C VAL A 40 -13.57 -7.11 8.82
N GLY A 41 -13.10 -8.16 8.21
CA GLY A 41 -13.80 -8.80 7.10
C GLY A 41 -12.94 -9.86 6.44
N GLY A 42 -13.56 -10.69 5.63
CA GLY A 42 -12.84 -11.69 4.85
C GLY A 42 -12.13 -11.07 3.64
N ILE A 43 -11.22 -11.85 3.07
CA ILE A 43 -10.43 -11.45 1.89
C ILE A 43 -11.31 -11.01 0.70
N MET A 44 -12.49 -11.62 0.54
CA MET A 44 -13.45 -11.26 -0.51
C MET A 44 -14.11 -9.89 -0.27
N GLN A 45 -14.34 -9.50 0.98
CA GLN A 45 -14.84 -8.16 1.29
C GLN A 45 -13.76 -7.12 1.03
N LEU A 46 -12.52 -7.43 1.41
CA LEU A 46 -11.35 -6.59 1.10
C LEU A 46 -11.21 -6.41 -0.42
N TYR A 47 -11.34 -7.49 -1.18
CA TYR A 47 -11.34 -7.48 -2.64
C TYR A 47 -12.47 -6.61 -3.21
N GLY A 48 -13.70 -6.78 -2.71
CA GLY A 48 -14.86 -6.00 -3.11
C GLY A 48 -14.70 -4.49 -2.86
N ALA A 49 -13.94 -4.10 -1.83
CA ALA A 49 -13.58 -2.72 -1.57
C ALA A 49 -12.42 -2.23 -2.47
N CYS A 50 -11.44 -3.09 -2.75
CA CYS A 50 -10.25 -2.73 -3.51
C CYS A 50 -10.49 -2.63 -5.02
N SER A 51 -11.14 -3.62 -5.62
CA SER A 51 -11.28 -3.74 -7.08
C SER A 51 -11.94 -2.51 -7.74
N PRO A 52 -13.04 -1.91 -7.23
CA PRO A 52 -13.60 -0.69 -7.80
C PRO A 52 -12.66 0.53 -7.73
N ILE A 53 -11.84 0.59 -6.68
CA ILE A 53 -10.85 1.67 -6.52
C ILE A 53 -9.75 1.52 -7.56
N VAL A 54 -9.25 0.30 -7.77
CA VAL A 54 -8.25 0.01 -8.81
C VAL A 54 -8.78 0.37 -10.19
N ARG A 55 -10.03 0.00 -10.51
CA ARG A 55 -10.68 0.39 -11.76
C ARG A 55 -10.71 1.92 -11.93
N THR A 56 -11.05 2.64 -10.87
CA THR A 56 -11.07 4.12 -10.88
C THR A 56 -9.67 4.69 -11.04
N LEU A 57 -8.68 4.11 -10.36
CA LEU A 57 -7.28 4.52 -10.46
C LEU A 57 -6.76 4.36 -11.90
N LEU A 58 -6.99 3.22 -12.53
CA LEU A 58 -6.58 2.95 -13.91
C LEU A 58 -7.18 3.98 -14.88
N ARG A 59 -8.47 4.32 -14.72
CA ARG A 59 -9.11 5.38 -15.53
C ARG A 59 -8.44 6.74 -15.36
N LYS A 60 -8.05 7.09 -14.12
CA LYS A 60 -7.35 8.33 -13.83
C LYS A 60 -5.91 8.35 -14.35
N CYS A 61 -5.26 7.19 -14.42
CA CYS A 61 -3.90 7.07 -14.95
C CYS A 61 -3.85 7.03 -16.48
N SER A 62 -4.96 6.73 -17.14
CA SER A 62 -5.04 6.81 -18.61
C SER A 62 -4.85 8.26 -19.06
N THR A 63 -3.96 8.45 -20.03
CA THR A 63 -3.56 9.78 -20.53
C THR A 63 -4.42 10.26 -21.71
N ASN A 64 -5.34 9.42 -22.20
CA ASN A 64 -6.11 9.70 -23.41
C ASN A 64 -7.46 10.35 -23.08
N ASP A 65 -7.95 11.21 -23.98
CA ASP A 65 -9.28 11.84 -23.89
C ASP A 65 -10.44 10.83 -23.94
N MET A 66 -10.19 9.64 -24.52
CA MET A 66 -11.14 8.54 -24.51
C MET A 66 -10.90 7.58 -23.35
N ALA A 67 -11.99 7.21 -22.68
CA ALA A 67 -11.93 6.23 -21.60
C ALA A 67 -11.37 4.88 -22.11
N PRO A 68 -10.41 4.26 -21.41
CA PRO A 68 -9.86 2.97 -21.79
C PRO A 68 -10.92 1.87 -21.68
N GLN A 69 -10.81 0.85 -22.54
CA GLN A 69 -11.60 -0.36 -22.39
C GLN A 69 -11.07 -1.16 -21.19
N MET A 70 -11.94 -1.34 -20.21
CA MET A 70 -11.60 -2.01 -18.97
C MET A 70 -12.02 -3.48 -19.00
N SER A 71 -11.12 -4.37 -18.62
CA SER A 71 -11.43 -5.79 -18.41
C SER A 71 -10.82 -6.27 -17.09
N GLU A 72 -11.47 -7.24 -16.49
CA GLU A 72 -11.03 -7.89 -15.25
C GLU A 72 -10.96 -9.40 -15.46
N GLN A 73 -9.84 -9.99 -15.08
CA GLN A 73 -9.64 -11.43 -15.05
C GLN A 73 -9.34 -11.88 -13.63
N ARG A 74 -10.13 -12.79 -13.09
CA ARG A 74 -9.82 -13.46 -11.82
C ARG A 74 -8.62 -14.37 -12.01
N LEU A 75 -7.71 -14.36 -11.04
CA LEU A 75 -6.48 -15.15 -11.05
C LEU A 75 -6.49 -16.27 -10.01
N ASP A 76 -7.41 -16.22 -9.07
CA ASP A 76 -7.63 -17.26 -8.07
C ASP A 76 -8.60 -18.31 -8.61
N ASP A 77 -8.13 -19.53 -8.82
CA ASP A 77 -8.92 -20.63 -9.36
C ASP A 77 -10.11 -21.00 -8.44
N SER A 78 -9.94 -20.84 -7.12
CA SER A 78 -10.97 -21.10 -6.12
C SER A 78 -12.05 -20.01 -6.06
N GLY A 79 -11.76 -18.80 -6.55
CA GLY A 79 -12.61 -17.62 -6.40
C GLY A 79 -12.70 -17.10 -4.95
N VAL A 80 -11.85 -17.60 -4.04
CA VAL A 80 -11.89 -17.30 -2.60
C VAL A 80 -10.88 -16.27 -2.18
N ASP A 81 -9.72 -16.19 -2.87
CA ASP A 81 -8.58 -15.37 -2.44
C ASP A 81 -8.67 -13.89 -2.86
N GLY A 82 -9.67 -13.55 -3.68
CA GLY A 82 -9.91 -12.16 -4.06
C GLY A 82 -8.79 -11.54 -4.86
N ILE A 83 -8.21 -12.29 -5.81
CA ILE A 83 -7.10 -11.81 -6.64
C ILE A 83 -7.56 -11.65 -8.08
N SER A 84 -7.26 -10.51 -8.69
CA SER A 84 -7.54 -10.28 -10.11
C SER A 84 -6.46 -9.45 -10.80
N LEU A 85 -6.50 -9.52 -12.12
CA LEU A 85 -5.78 -8.63 -13.02
C LEU A 85 -6.78 -7.72 -13.73
N TRP A 86 -6.69 -6.44 -13.50
CA TRP A 86 -7.35 -5.42 -14.31
C TRP A 86 -6.45 -4.99 -15.47
N THR A 87 -7.04 -4.88 -16.64
CA THR A 87 -6.40 -4.33 -17.83
C THR A 87 -7.19 -3.12 -18.31
N ALA A 88 -6.50 -2.02 -18.54
CA ALA A 88 -7.03 -0.84 -19.20
C ALA A 88 -6.39 -0.74 -20.59
N GLN A 89 -7.15 -1.07 -21.62
CA GLN A 89 -6.70 -0.98 -23.02
C GLN A 89 -6.96 0.44 -23.53
N CYS A 90 -5.88 1.12 -23.89
CA CYS A 90 -5.88 2.46 -24.43
C CYS A 90 -5.94 2.46 -25.97
N GLN A 91 -6.15 3.61 -26.59
CA GLN A 91 -6.10 3.74 -28.05
C GLN A 91 -4.76 3.30 -28.65
N GLN A 92 -3.68 3.58 -27.94
CA GLN A 92 -2.35 3.15 -28.31
C GLN A 92 -1.92 2.05 -27.36
N ALA A 93 -1.60 0.89 -27.85
CA ALA A 93 -1.23 -0.28 -27.03
C ALA A 93 -0.02 -0.04 -26.11
N ARG A 94 0.84 0.94 -26.42
CA ARG A 94 1.94 1.34 -25.55
C ARG A 94 1.48 1.99 -24.24
N ASP A 95 0.27 2.54 -24.23
CA ASP A 95 -0.32 3.26 -23.09
C ASP A 95 -1.22 2.33 -22.25
N ASP A 96 -1.34 1.05 -22.60
CA ASP A 96 -2.08 0.07 -21.80
C ASP A 96 -1.54 -0.04 -20.39
N LEU A 97 -2.46 -0.22 -19.44
CA LEU A 97 -2.13 -0.34 -18.03
C LEU A 97 -2.62 -1.69 -17.49
N TYR A 98 -1.83 -2.29 -16.63
CA TYR A 98 -2.13 -3.53 -15.95
C TYR A 98 -2.08 -3.31 -14.44
N ALA A 99 -3.06 -3.82 -13.70
CA ALA A 99 -3.06 -3.73 -12.24
C ALA A 99 -3.48 -5.06 -11.62
N PHE A 100 -2.58 -5.67 -10.86
CA PHE A 100 -2.88 -6.79 -9.99
C PHE A 100 -3.53 -6.26 -8.70
N VAL A 101 -4.72 -6.77 -8.40
CA VAL A 101 -5.45 -6.49 -7.16
C VAL A 101 -5.11 -7.57 -6.15
N GLN A 102 -4.60 -7.18 -5.01
CA GLN A 102 -4.26 -8.06 -3.88
C GLN A 102 -3.42 -9.29 -4.27
N PRO A 103 -2.36 -9.15 -5.10
CA PRO A 103 -1.57 -10.30 -5.48
C PRO A 103 -0.98 -10.98 -4.24
N SER A 104 -0.96 -12.32 -4.25
CA SER A 104 -0.33 -13.17 -3.23
C SER A 104 0.91 -13.87 -3.78
N THR A 105 1.57 -14.66 -2.95
CA THR A 105 2.69 -15.50 -3.37
C THR A 105 2.33 -16.48 -4.48
N GLU A 106 1.07 -16.95 -4.51
CA GLU A 106 0.56 -17.91 -5.50
C GLU A 106 0.44 -17.28 -6.90
N THR A 107 0.33 -15.96 -6.98
CA THR A 107 0.21 -15.24 -8.26
C THR A 107 1.53 -14.74 -8.83
N THR A 108 2.66 -15.10 -8.24
CA THR A 108 4.00 -14.65 -8.67
C THR A 108 4.30 -15.03 -10.11
N ASP A 109 3.93 -16.22 -10.55
CA ASP A 109 4.14 -16.66 -11.93
C ASP A 109 3.28 -15.89 -12.94
N ALA A 110 2.03 -15.58 -12.59
CA ALA A 110 1.18 -14.73 -13.41
C ALA A 110 1.76 -13.31 -13.51
N LEU A 111 2.27 -12.78 -12.41
CA LEU A 111 2.92 -11.47 -12.36
C LEU A 111 4.15 -11.41 -13.27
N LYS A 112 5.01 -12.45 -13.23
CA LYS A 112 6.18 -12.57 -14.13
C LYS A 112 5.77 -12.58 -15.61
N LYS A 113 4.77 -13.40 -15.94
CA LYS A 113 4.27 -13.50 -17.34
C LYS A 113 3.73 -12.16 -17.84
N VAL A 114 2.93 -11.48 -17.02
CA VAL A 114 2.39 -10.16 -17.40
C VAL A 114 3.51 -9.13 -17.50
N CYS A 115 4.45 -9.08 -16.56
CA CYS A 115 5.59 -8.17 -16.64
C CYS A 115 6.44 -8.38 -17.89
N ALA A 116 6.69 -9.63 -18.28
CA ALA A 116 7.43 -9.97 -19.50
C ALA A 116 6.67 -9.55 -20.78
N SER A 117 5.36 -9.81 -20.85
CA SER A 117 4.54 -9.46 -22.01
C SER A 117 4.23 -7.96 -22.11
N ALA A 118 4.16 -7.27 -20.97
CA ALA A 118 3.91 -5.84 -20.93
C ALA A 118 5.07 -5.03 -21.53
N GLY A 119 6.31 -5.50 -21.41
CA GLY A 119 7.48 -4.74 -21.85
C GLY A 119 7.55 -3.37 -21.14
N PRO A 120 7.55 -2.25 -21.91
CA PRO A 120 7.61 -0.91 -21.34
C PRO A 120 6.28 -0.39 -20.80
N ARG A 121 5.17 -1.12 -20.94
CA ARG A 121 3.86 -0.71 -20.41
C ARG A 121 3.81 -0.86 -18.90
N SER A 122 2.99 -0.03 -18.27
CA SER A 122 2.91 0.03 -16.82
C SER A 122 2.19 -1.18 -16.21
N VAL A 123 2.83 -1.80 -15.23
CA VAL A 123 2.25 -2.86 -14.39
C VAL A 123 2.26 -2.39 -12.95
N MET A 124 1.12 -2.48 -12.31
CA MET A 124 0.89 -2.08 -10.92
C MET A 124 0.61 -3.32 -10.06
N ILE A 125 1.11 -3.34 -8.84
CA ILE A 125 0.67 -4.24 -7.78
C ILE A 125 0.00 -3.39 -6.71
N VAL A 126 -1.27 -3.68 -6.41
CA VAL A 126 -2.09 -2.89 -5.50
C VAL A 126 -2.49 -3.74 -4.31
N ASN A 127 -2.18 -3.27 -3.11
CA ASN A 127 -2.46 -3.94 -1.84
C ASN A 127 -2.03 -5.41 -1.82
N PRO A 128 -0.75 -5.72 -2.12
CA PRO A 128 -0.27 -7.09 -2.11
C PRO A 128 -0.47 -7.75 -0.73
N GLN A 129 -0.83 -9.02 -0.73
CA GLN A 129 -1.16 -9.79 0.46
C GLN A 129 0.04 -10.54 1.07
N TRP A 130 1.21 -10.46 0.46
CA TRP A 130 2.42 -10.99 1.10
C TRP A 130 2.91 -10.02 2.17
N ARG A 131 3.27 -10.58 3.34
CA ARG A 131 3.91 -9.80 4.41
C ARG A 131 5.34 -9.48 4.01
N GLU A 132 5.73 -8.24 4.12
CA GLU A 132 7.11 -7.82 3.96
C GLU A 132 7.74 -7.76 5.35
N THR A 133 8.73 -8.64 5.64
CA THR A 133 9.43 -8.69 6.93
C THR A 133 10.48 -7.58 7.03
N LYS A 134 10.76 -7.16 8.26
CA LYS A 134 11.81 -6.25 8.78
C LYS A 134 12.03 -4.90 8.08
N ASP A 135 11.92 -4.81 6.76
CA ASP A 135 12.10 -3.54 6.05
C ASP A 135 10.78 -2.99 5.51
N GLY A 136 9.70 -3.62 5.86
CA GLY A 136 8.54 -3.21 5.19
C GLY A 136 7.25 -3.29 5.92
N TYR A 137 6.27 -3.47 6.22
CA TYR A 137 4.85 -3.23 6.39
C TYR A 137 4.28 -3.67 7.74
N ASP A 138 5.08 -4.18 8.64
CA ASP A 138 4.57 -4.61 9.95
C ASP A 138 4.99 -3.62 11.05
N LEU A 139 4.15 -2.61 11.30
CA LEU A 139 4.23 -1.78 12.51
C LEU A 139 3.53 -2.45 13.71
N ALA A 140 2.72 -3.47 13.48
CA ALA A 140 2.19 -4.31 14.53
C ALA A 140 3.35 -5.12 15.10
N GLY A 141 3.83 -4.67 16.23
CA GLY A 141 5.00 -5.12 16.97
C GLY A 141 5.37 -6.59 16.86
N GLU A 142 6.62 -6.89 17.12
CA GLU A 142 7.39 -8.14 17.04
C GLU A 142 6.73 -9.42 17.60
N GLN A 143 5.43 -9.52 17.65
CA GLN A 143 4.75 -10.78 17.97
C GLN A 143 4.38 -11.48 16.65
N PRO A 144 5.16 -12.48 16.20
CA PRO A 144 4.69 -13.34 15.14
C PRO A 144 3.45 -14.06 15.64
N GLY A 145 2.28 -13.68 15.15
CA GLY A 145 1.08 -14.45 15.37
C GLY A 145 1.32 -15.91 14.89
N LEU A 146 0.56 -16.85 15.42
CA LEU A 146 0.70 -18.29 15.14
C LEU A 146 0.78 -18.60 13.62
N PHE A 147 0.11 -17.80 12.80
CA PHE A 147 0.14 -17.88 11.33
C PHE A 147 1.45 -17.38 10.70
N GLY A 148 2.14 -16.41 11.31
CA GLY A 148 3.44 -15.93 10.83
C GLY A 148 4.54 -16.97 10.92
N GLN A 149 4.49 -17.84 11.92
CA GLN A 149 5.44 -18.95 12.10
C GLN A 149 5.23 -20.06 11.06
N ILE A 150 3.99 -20.33 10.65
CA ILE A 150 3.67 -21.35 9.65
C ILE A 150 4.09 -20.91 8.25
N GLY A 151 3.90 -19.62 7.89
CA GLY A 151 4.31 -19.07 6.59
C GLY A 151 5.84 -19.05 6.40
N ASN A 152 6.60 -18.81 7.46
CA ASN A 152 8.06 -18.86 7.42
C ASN A 152 8.61 -20.30 7.30
N PHE A 153 7.87 -21.30 7.76
CA PHE A 153 8.30 -22.70 7.73
C PHE A 153 8.25 -23.30 6.30
N LEU A 154 7.46 -22.74 5.41
CA LEU A 154 7.28 -23.25 4.04
C LEU A 154 8.20 -22.60 2.98
N GLY A 155 9.07 -21.65 3.34
CA GLY A 155 10.09 -21.09 2.43
C GLY A 155 9.56 -20.31 1.21
N GLY A 156 8.27 -20.44 0.88
CA GLY A 156 7.68 -19.89 -0.34
C GLY A 156 7.61 -18.35 -0.36
N THR A 157 7.36 -17.72 0.78
CA THR A 157 7.19 -16.27 0.89
C THR A 157 8.48 -15.48 0.64
N ALA A 158 9.64 -16.02 1.08
CA ALA A 158 10.94 -15.37 0.88
C ALA A 158 11.36 -15.38 -0.59
N ASN A 159 11.10 -16.48 -1.30
CA ASN A 159 11.40 -16.60 -2.74
C ASN A 159 10.51 -15.68 -3.57
N ALA A 160 9.21 -15.64 -3.29
CA ALA A 160 8.28 -14.76 -3.99
C ALA A 160 8.66 -13.27 -3.85
N ARG A 161 9.11 -12.84 -2.69
CA ARG A 161 9.60 -11.47 -2.47
C ARG A 161 10.82 -11.14 -3.31
N LYS A 162 11.80 -12.04 -3.32
CA LYS A 162 12.99 -11.88 -4.13
C LYS A 162 12.62 -11.77 -5.61
N GLU A 163 11.77 -12.64 -6.09
CA GLU A 163 11.29 -12.64 -7.47
C GLU A 163 10.54 -11.35 -7.83
N VAL A 164 9.66 -10.85 -6.94
CA VAL A 164 8.97 -9.57 -7.15
C VAL A 164 9.94 -8.39 -7.12
N ALA A 165 10.95 -8.43 -6.23
CA ALA A 165 11.99 -7.40 -6.21
C ALA A 165 12.81 -7.38 -7.50
N GLU A 166 13.13 -8.55 -8.06
CA GLU A 166 13.84 -8.69 -9.34
C GLU A 166 13.03 -8.15 -10.53
N LEU A 167 11.70 -8.11 -10.44
CA LEU A 167 10.84 -7.49 -11.46
C LEU A 167 10.92 -5.95 -11.46
N GLY A 168 11.62 -5.35 -10.51
CA GLY A 168 11.91 -3.93 -10.48
C GLY A 168 10.77 -3.03 -10.00
N PHE A 169 9.81 -3.56 -9.26
CA PHE A 169 8.74 -2.75 -8.66
C PHE A 169 9.28 -1.70 -7.70
N LYS A 170 8.84 -0.46 -7.88
CA LYS A 170 9.19 0.69 -7.04
C LYS A 170 7.99 1.14 -6.20
N ASP A 171 8.28 1.60 -5.00
CA ASP A 171 7.30 2.22 -4.11
C ASP A 171 6.87 3.56 -4.73
N VAL A 172 5.67 3.61 -5.31
CA VAL A 172 5.14 4.81 -5.97
C VAL A 172 4.13 5.53 -5.09
N TYR A 173 3.21 4.79 -4.46
CA TYR A 173 2.27 5.38 -3.53
C TYR A 173 1.90 4.36 -2.45
N LEU A 174 2.30 4.63 -1.22
CA LEU A 174 2.07 3.76 -0.08
C LEU A 174 1.50 4.60 1.05
N LEU A 175 0.23 4.37 1.38
CA LEU A 175 -0.51 5.07 2.43
C LEU A 175 -0.97 4.07 3.47
N GLN A 176 -0.59 4.28 4.74
CA GLN A 176 -0.96 3.41 5.85
C GLN A 176 -1.22 4.23 7.11
N GLU A 177 -2.11 3.74 7.94
CA GLU A 177 -2.42 4.33 9.25
C GLU A 177 -2.25 3.30 10.36
N TYR A 178 -1.77 3.77 11.49
CA TYR A 178 -1.46 2.98 12.67
C TYR A 178 -1.79 3.75 13.93
N SER A 179 -2.03 3.05 15.02
CA SER A 179 -2.08 3.67 16.34
C SER A 179 -0.71 3.57 17.01
N VAL A 180 -0.11 4.71 17.34
CA VAL A 180 1.17 4.80 18.04
C VAL A 180 0.97 5.54 19.36
N ASN A 181 1.25 4.90 20.51
CA ASN A 181 0.99 5.44 21.84
C ASN A 181 -0.49 5.86 22.05
N GLY A 182 -1.43 5.23 21.33
CA GLY A 182 -2.85 5.57 21.33
C GLY A 182 -3.27 6.65 20.34
N ASP A 183 -2.33 7.29 19.68
CA ASP A 183 -2.59 8.32 18.69
C ASP A 183 -2.71 7.73 17.27
N PRO A 184 -3.68 8.16 16.46
CA PRO A 184 -3.73 7.79 15.04
C PRO A 184 -2.61 8.50 14.29
N CYS A 185 -1.76 7.70 13.66
CA CYS A 185 -0.63 8.18 12.86
C CYS A 185 -0.71 7.62 11.44
N ARG A 186 -0.29 8.42 10.48
CA ARG A 186 -0.24 8.06 9.05
C ARG A 186 1.19 8.08 8.57
N ILE A 187 1.56 7.10 7.77
CA ILE A 187 2.78 7.15 6.96
C ILE A 187 2.41 7.20 5.48
N LEU A 188 3.17 8.00 4.75
CA LEU A 188 2.98 8.20 3.32
C LEU A 188 4.31 8.14 2.59
N LYS A 189 4.37 7.33 1.55
CA LYS A 189 5.36 7.40 0.49
C LYS A 189 4.64 7.80 -0.79
N SER A 190 5.04 8.89 -1.41
CA SER A 190 4.43 9.37 -2.65
C SER A 190 5.48 9.88 -3.61
N TYR A 191 5.62 9.24 -4.76
CA TYR A 191 6.54 9.66 -5.80
C TYR A 191 6.22 11.09 -6.28
N PRO A 192 7.22 11.99 -6.50
CA PRO A 192 8.65 11.74 -6.54
C PRO A 192 9.38 11.92 -5.20
N ASN A 193 8.70 12.19 -4.08
CA ASN A 193 9.39 12.37 -2.80
C ASN A 193 10.25 11.14 -2.47
N PRO A 194 11.58 11.28 -2.30
CA PRO A 194 12.46 10.17 -1.95
C PRO A 194 12.25 9.66 -0.53
N ASN A 195 11.62 10.47 0.34
CA ASN A 195 11.41 10.18 1.74
C ASN A 195 10.00 9.65 2.03
N TRP A 196 9.89 8.91 3.10
CA TRP A 196 8.65 8.63 3.79
C TRP A 196 8.30 9.81 4.68
N GLN A 197 7.02 10.10 4.78
CA GLN A 197 6.45 11.13 5.64
C GLN A 197 5.63 10.47 6.74
N ALA A 198 5.80 10.93 7.99
CA ALA A 198 4.99 10.50 9.13
C ALA A 198 4.13 11.67 9.62
N TYR A 199 2.85 11.42 9.84
CA TYR A 199 1.88 12.41 10.30
C TYR A 199 1.17 11.94 11.55
N LEU A 200 0.86 12.86 12.46
CA LEU A 200 -0.19 12.70 13.45
C LEU A 200 -1.52 13.12 12.84
N LEU A 201 -2.60 12.40 13.17
CA LEU A 201 -3.96 12.70 12.74
C LEU A 201 -4.80 13.10 13.96
N PRO A 202 -4.82 14.38 14.36
CA PRO A 202 -5.69 14.84 15.43
C PRO A 202 -7.17 14.70 15.05
N GLU A 203 -8.06 14.47 16.03
CA GLU A 203 -9.49 14.29 15.76
C GLU A 203 -10.13 15.55 15.17
N ASP A 204 -9.75 16.74 15.65
CA ASP A 204 -10.37 18.02 15.31
C ASP A 204 -9.42 19.00 14.60
N ALA A 205 -8.34 18.51 13.98
CA ALA A 205 -7.38 19.36 13.29
C ALA A 205 -6.80 18.68 12.04
N GLU A 206 -6.16 19.50 11.21
CA GLU A 206 -5.46 18.99 10.03
C GLU A 206 -4.30 18.05 10.40
N PRO A 207 -3.97 17.08 9.55
CA PRO A 207 -2.82 16.19 9.74
C PRO A 207 -1.53 16.98 9.97
N MET A 208 -0.83 16.68 11.06
CA MET A 208 0.43 17.34 11.39
C MET A 208 1.64 16.50 10.97
N LEU A 209 2.50 17.04 10.15
CA LEU A 209 3.76 16.39 9.76
C LEU A 209 4.69 16.26 10.99
N LEU A 210 4.98 15.04 11.38
CA LEU A 210 5.92 14.73 12.45
C LEU A 210 7.37 14.76 11.96
N GLY A 211 7.62 14.16 10.78
CA GLY A 211 8.95 14.12 10.19
C GLY A 211 9.01 13.36 8.88
N GLU A 212 10.20 13.34 8.28
CA GLU A 212 10.50 12.63 7.03
C GLU A 212 11.80 11.85 7.19
N GLN A 213 11.86 10.66 6.55
CA GLN A 213 13.06 9.83 6.54
C GLN A 213 13.15 8.96 5.28
N PRO A 214 14.37 8.56 4.82
CA PRO A 214 14.52 7.74 3.62
C PRO A 214 13.90 6.35 3.72
N GLY A 215 14.02 5.72 4.91
CA GLY A 215 13.43 4.42 5.20
C GLY A 215 11.98 4.54 5.65
N ARG A 216 11.23 3.44 5.56
CA ARG A 216 9.89 3.38 6.11
C ARG A 216 9.92 3.55 7.64
N PRO A 217 9.13 4.48 8.20
CA PRO A 217 9.05 4.67 9.64
C PRO A 217 8.53 3.41 10.35
N THR A 218 9.21 3.01 11.41
CA THR A 218 8.76 1.97 12.34
C THR A 218 7.88 2.59 13.44
N TYR A 219 7.26 1.75 14.27
CA TYR A 219 6.54 2.20 15.46
C TYR A 219 7.43 3.08 16.35
N GLN A 220 8.67 2.62 16.61
CA GLN A 220 9.63 3.33 17.42
C GLN A 220 10.05 4.67 16.81
N ASP A 221 10.23 4.73 15.50
CA ASP A 221 10.55 5.99 14.82
C ASP A 221 9.43 7.02 15.01
N ILE A 222 8.16 6.60 14.83
CA ILE A 222 7.02 7.49 15.02
C ILE A 222 6.85 7.89 16.48
N ALA A 223 7.01 6.94 17.42
CA ALA A 223 6.96 7.24 18.85
C ALA A 223 8.02 8.28 19.25
N LYS A 224 9.23 8.15 18.73
CA LYS A 224 10.31 9.12 18.94
C LYS A 224 9.97 10.49 18.35
N LEU A 225 9.41 10.53 17.14
CA LEU A 225 8.98 11.79 16.53
C LEU A 225 7.89 12.50 17.34
N LEU A 226 6.95 11.75 17.93
CA LEU A 226 5.94 12.30 18.84
C LEU A 226 6.60 12.91 20.09
N GLU A 227 7.56 12.20 20.69
CA GLU A 227 8.32 12.69 21.85
C GLU A 227 9.11 13.96 21.51
N GLU A 228 9.83 13.99 20.39
CA GLU A 228 10.58 15.16 19.91
C GLU A 228 9.69 16.38 19.66
N LYS A 229 8.42 16.17 19.31
CA LYS A 229 7.40 17.22 19.17
C LYS A 229 6.76 17.60 20.51
N GLY A 230 7.14 16.98 21.63
CA GLY A 230 6.57 17.22 22.94
C GLY A 230 5.13 16.74 23.07
N ILE A 231 4.73 15.71 22.29
CA ILE A 231 3.39 15.13 22.31
C ILE A 231 3.41 13.91 23.25
N PRO A 232 2.85 14.00 24.45
CA PRO A 232 2.77 12.87 25.37
C PRO A 232 1.85 11.79 24.80
N ALA A 233 2.05 10.54 25.20
CA ALA A 233 1.15 9.44 24.84
C ALA A 233 -0.31 9.78 25.17
N LYS A 234 -1.26 9.33 24.33
CA LYS A 234 -2.67 9.66 24.48
C LYS A 234 -3.21 9.36 25.88
N TRP A 235 -2.86 8.20 26.44
CA TRP A 235 -3.26 7.83 27.80
C TRP A 235 -2.78 8.82 28.87
N ALA A 236 -1.59 9.41 28.72
CA ALA A 236 -1.06 10.40 29.66
C ALA A 236 -1.83 11.72 29.55
N ARG A 237 -2.14 12.15 28.33
CA ARG A 237 -2.97 13.34 28.10
C ARG A 237 -4.40 13.16 28.64
N ASP A 238 -5.00 11.98 28.43
CA ASP A 238 -6.34 11.64 28.92
C ASP A 238 -6.41 11.64 30.47
N MET A 239 -5.29 11.35 31.15
CA MET A 239 -5.15 11.46 32.62
C MET A 239 -4.71 12.85 33.08
N GLY A 240 -4.58 13.84 32.21
CA GLY A 240 -4.14 15.19 32.57
C GLY A 240 -2.63 15.29 32.93
N ILE A 241 -1.85 14.26 32.58
CA ILE A 241 -0.40 14.26 32.76
C ILE A 241 0.20 15.04 31.58
N THR A 242 0.34 16.34 31.74
CA THR A 242 1.09 17.15 30.77
C THR A 242 2.56 16.86 30.96
N GLY A 243 3.25 16.35 29.95
CA GLY A 243 4.70 16.16 30.00
C GLY A 243 5.40 17.50 30.23
N SER A 244 5.72 17.79 31.47
CA SER A 244 6.65 18.86 31.79
C SER A 244 8.05 18.35 31.49
N GLY A 245 8.50 18.58 30.24
CA GLY A 245 9.89 18.42 29.88
C GLY A 245 10.71 19.43 30.68
N GLN A 246 11.67 18.96 31.42
CA GLN A 246 12.85 19.74 31.81
C GLN A 246 13.84 19.76 30.65
#